data_28d98e5ab67452c39f08fc8ca260cc7e
#
_entry.id   28d98e5ab67452c39f08fc8ca260cc7e
#
_cell.length_a   1.000
_cell.length_b   1.000
_cell.length_c   1.000
_cell.angle_alpha   90.00
_cell.angle_beta   90.00
_cell.angle_gamma   90.00
#
_symmetry.space_group_name_H-M   'P 1'
#
loop_
_entity.id
_entity.type
_entity.pdbx_description
1 polymer ?
#
loop_
_entity_poly.entity_id
_entity_poly.type
_entity_poly.pdbx_seq_one_letter_code
_entity_poly.pdbx_strand_id
1 'polypeptide(L)'
;MKNSLKILSLAMALVLLVMCFCSCGGGKKVESIDDLPGATIGVQQGTTGDIYASDYEKEGSTVQRFSKGADAVLSLTTGKVDCVIIDNEPAKKFVEANKGLKILEEPFAVEDYAMCIAKENTELLTAVNQALKELKEDGTIDNIIKNYIGDDTIGKTPYVSPENVDTSKGELHMATNAYFPPYEYMEGDKIVGIDADIAKAICDKLGYKLVIDDMAFDSIIAAVKTGKADFGLAGMTVTEKRLEEINFSDTYATGVQVIIVKE
;
A
#
# COMPACT_ATOMS: atom_id res chain seq x y z
N MET A 1 63.44 -25.57 -2.22
CA MET A 1 62.20 -25.63 -3.04
C MET A 1 60.94 -26.04 -2.25
N LYS A 2 60.94 -27.04 -1.35
CA LYS A 2 59.72 -27.44 -0.59
C LYS A 2 59.21 -26.40 0.44
N ASN A 3 60.07 -25.55 0.99
CA ASN A 3 59.66 -24.54 1.99
C ASN A 3 59.10 -23.26 1.35
N SER A 4 59.58 -22.89 0.16
CA SER A 4 59.02 -21.72 -0.57
C SER A 4 57.62 -21.97 -1.13
N LEU A 5 57.29 -23.24 -1.49
CA LEU A 5 55.95 -23.60 -1.94
C LEU A 5 54.92 -23.56 -0.78
N LYS A 6 55.34 -23.92 0.44
CA LYS A 6 54.48 -23.87 1.65
C LYS A 6 54.19 -22.44 2.08
N ILE A 7 55.17 -21.54 1.95
CA ILE A 7 55.01 -20.11 2.27
C ILE A 7 54.10 -19.45 1.24
N LEU A 8 54.23 -19.81 -0.05
CA LEU A 8 53.37 -19.26 -1.10
C LEU A 8 51.89 -19.73 -0.99
N SER A 9 51.68 -21.01 -0.59
CA SER A 9 50.34 -21.55 -0.35
C SER A 9 49.69 -20.96 0.91
N LEU A 10 50.44 -20.65 1.95
CA LEU A 10 49.97 -20.02 3.18
C LEU A 10 49.59 -18.54 2.93
N ALA A 11 50.40 -17.82 2.13
CA ALA A 11 50.12 -16.45 1.75
C ALA A 11 48.87 -16.33 0.86
N MET A 12 48.67 -17.28 -0.08
CA MET A 12 47.47 -17.30 -0.94
C MET A 12 46.19 -17.68 -0.19
N ALA A 13 46.29 -18.56 0.83
CA ALA A 13 45.18 -18.89 1.72
C ALA A 13 44.83 -17.71 2.63
N LEU A 14 45.82 -16.91 3.08
CA LEU A 14 45.55 -15.71 3.89
C LEU A 14 44.89 -14.58 3.07
N VAL A 15 45.29 -14.41 1.80
CA VAL A 15 44.68 -13.43 0.89
C VAL A 15 43.22 -13.82 0.52
N LEU A 16 42.94 -15.12 0.36
CA LEU A 16 41.59 -15.63 0.16
C LEU A 16 40.71 -15.49 1.42
N LEU A 17 41.28 -15.61 2.61
CA LEU A 17 40.57 -15.42 3.87
C LEU A 17 40.23 -13.94 4.15
N VAL A 18 41.07 -13.01 3.70
CA VAL A 18 40.82 -11.55 3.83
C VAL A 18 39.73 -11.07 2.84
N MET A 19 39.57 -11.72 1.67
CA MET A 19 38.48 -11.41 0.74
C MET A 19 37.09 -11.92 1.19
N CYS A 20 37.03 -12.87 2.14
CA CYS A 20 35.76 -13.35 2.69
C CYS A 20 35.21 -12.50 3.84
N PHE A 21 35.94 -11.52 4.36
CA PHE A 21 35.48 -10.65 5.46
C PHE A 21 34.98 -9.28 5.02
N CYS A 22 34.94 -8.98 3.73
CA CYS A 22 34.36 -7.74 3.22
C CYS A 22 32.89 -7.89 2.73
N SER A 23 32.14 -8.87 3.26
CA SER A 23 30.69 -8.95 3.06
C SER A 23 29.97 -9.04 4.41
N CYS A 24 30.35 -8.22 5.36
CA CYS A 24 29.42 -7.77 6.41
C CYS A 24 28.68 -6.59 5.80
N GLY A 25 27.59 -6.87 5.10
CA GLY A 25 26.69 -5.86 4.57
C GLY A 25 26.04 -5.07 5.71
N GLY A 26 26.67 -3.99 6.10
CA GLY A 26 25.95 -2.87 6.67
C GLY A 26 25.12 -2.32 5.53
N GLY A 27 23.77 -2.39 5.63
CA GLY A 27 22.88 -1.78 4.67
C GLY A 27 23.19 -0.30 4.49
N LYS A 28 22.77 0.29 3.38
CA LYS A 28 22.92 1.72 3.14
C LYS A 28 22.07 2.48 4.16
N LYS A 29 22.66 3.51 4.80
CA LYS A 29 21.89 4.44 5.65
C LYS A 29 21.10 5.37 4.75
N VAL A 30 19.79 5.43 4.97
CA VAL A 30 18.86 6.34 4.29
C VAL A 30 18.34 7.33 5.33
N GLU A 31 18.59 8.61 5.14
CA GLU A 31 18.20 9.71 6.03
C GLU A 31 17.33 10.75 5.29
N SER A 32 17.31 10.71 3.97
CA SER A 32 16.53 11.59 3.10
C SER A 32 16.20 10.90 1.78
N ILE A 33 15.41 11.55 0.93
CA ILE A 33 15.11 11.10 -0.45
C ILE A 33 16.40 11.03 -1.28
N ASP A 34 17.36 11.93 -1.05
CA ASP A 34 18.63 11.97 -1.78
C ASP A 34 19.52 10.74 -1.55
N ASP A 35 19.24 9.96 -0.51
CA ASP A 35 19.97 8.73 -0.20
C ASP A 35 19.40 7.48 -0.91
N LEU A 36 18.27 7.60 -1.62
CA LEU A 36 17.66 6.46 -2.31
C LEU A 36 18.52 5.87 -3.43
N PRO A 37 19.28 6.66 -4.25
CA PRO A 37 20.19 6.08 -5.24
C PRO A 37 21.16 5.07 -4.63
N GLY A 38 21.19 3.85 -5.19
CA GLY A 38 22.04 2.75 -4.70
C GLY A 38 21.54 2.04 -3.41
N ALA A 39 20.38 2.41 -2.88
CA ALA A 39 19.75 1.72 -1.75
C ALA A 39 18.99 0.46 -2.18
N THR A 40 18.77 -0.45 -1.23
CA THR A 40 17.81 -1.55 -1.39
C THR A 40 16.46 -1.12 -0.82
N ILE A 41 15.49 -0.91 -1.69
CA ILE A 41 14.18 -0.32 -1.37
C ILE A 41 13.12 -1.44 -1.33
N GLY A 42 12.43 -1.59 -0.21
CA GLY A 42 11.28 -2.49 -0.08
C GLY A 42 9.98 -1.78 -0.46
N VAL A 43 9.13 -2.43 -1.25
CA VAL A 43 7.83 -1.90 -1.67
C VAL A 43 6.78 -3.00 -1.73
N GLN A 44 5.51 -2.64 -1.65
CA GLN A 44 4.44 -3.55 -2.02
C GLN A 44 4.26 -3.53 -3.54
N GLN A 45 4.21 -4.71 -4.16
CA GLN A 45 4.12 -4.87 -5.61
C GLN A 45 2.90 -4.18 -6.21
N GLY A 46 3.11 -3.42 -7.29
CA GLY A 46 2.06 -2.76 -8.06
C GLY A 46 1.52 -1.47 -7.45
N THR A 47 1.97 -1.05 -6.27
CA THR A 47 1.62 0.24 -5.65
C THR A 47 2.36 1.41 -6.33
N THR A 48 1.97 2.64 -6.00
CA THR A 48 2.73 3.83 -6.43
C THR A 48 4.11 3.88 -5.80
N GLY A 49 4.27 3.38 -4.56
CA GLY A 49 5.59 3.20 -3.95
C GLY A 49 6.52 2.31 -4.80
N ASP A 50 6.00 1.23 -5.42
CA ASP A 50 6.75 0.40 -6.37
C ASP A 50 7.08 1.18 -7.66
N ILE A 51 6.13 1.94 -8.19
CA ILE A 51 6.34 2.75 -9.40
C ILE A 51 7.46 3.76 -9.17
N TYR A 52 7.40 4.52 -8.08
CA TYR A 52 8.41 5.52 -7.74
C TYR A 52 9.78 4.91 -7.43
N ALA A 53 9.81 3.83 -6.64
CA ALA A 53 11.06 3.13 -6.34
C ALA A 53 11.76 2.60 -7.60
N SER A 54 10.99 2.17 -8.61
CA SER A 54 11.51 1.65 -9.88
C SER A 54 12.31 2.70 -10.67
N ASP A 55 12.05 3.99 -10.49
CA ASP A 55 12.83 5.03 -11.14
C ASP A 55 14.27 5.08 -10.63
N TYR A 56 14.50 4.72 -9.37
CA TYR A 56 15.83 4.66 -8.76
C TYR A 56 16.65 3.43 -9.18
N GLU A 57 16.05 2.41 -9.84
CA GLU A 57 16.81 1.29 -10.40
C GLU A 57 17.84 1.78 -11.43
N LYS A 58 17.54 2.86 -12.16
CA LYS A 58 18.47 3.53 -13.11
C LYS A 58 19.64 4.22 -12.41
N GLU A 59 19.49 4.49 -11.12
CA GLU A 59 20.49 5.14 -10.26
C GLU A 59 21.23 4.12 -9.35
N GLY A 60 21.09 2.82 -9.65
CA GLY A 60 21.80 1.73 -9.00
C GLY A 60 21.09 1.14 -7.78
N SER A 61 19.84 1.55 -7.51
CA SER A 61 19.04 0.96 -6.42
C SER A 61 18.54 -0.43 -6.80
N THR A 62 18.27 -1.23 -5.77
CA THR A 62 17.60 -2.53 -5.91
C THR A 62 16.21 -2.45 -5.31
N VAL A 63 15.16 -2.68 -6.10
CA VAL A 63 13.78 -2.70 -5.61
C VAL A 63 13.35 -4.12 -5.29
N GLN A 64 13.07 -4.38 -4.00
CA GLN A 64 12.50 -5.65 -3.55
C GLN A 64 10.98 -5.51 -3.38
N ARG A 65 10.26 -6.29 -4.18
CA ARG A 65 8.80 -6.28 -4.25
C ARG A 65 8.20 -7.37 -3.39
N PHE A 66 7.23 -7.01 -2.56
CA PHE A 66 6.53 -7.91 -1.64
C PHE A 66 5.03 -7.91 -1.94
N SER A 67 4.36 -9.01 -1.67
CA SER A 67 2.91 -9.09 -1.83
C SER A 67 2.14 -8.23 -0.81
N LYS A 68 2.77 -7.92 0.33
CA LYS A 68 2.19 -7.14 1.44
C LYS A 68 3.19 -6.10 1.94
N GLY A 69 2.69 -4.91 2.30
CA GLY A 69 3.52 -3.87 2.92
C GLY A 69 4.20 -4.33 4.22
N ALA A 70 3.50 -5.14 5.03
CA ALA A 70 4.06 -5.71 6.25
C ALA A 70 5.30 -6.58 6.01
N ASP A 71 5.38 -7.32 4.89
CA ASP A 71 6.55 -8.13 4.55
C ASP A 71 7.74 -7.26 4.13
N ALA A 72 7.50 -6.13 3.47
CA ALA A 72 8.52 -5.12 3.19
C ALA A 72 9.08 -4.54 4.49
N VAL A 73 8.22 -4.18 5.44
CA VAL A 73 8.61 -3.66 6.76
C VAL A 73 9.37 -4.72 7.58
N LEU A 74 8.95 -5.99 7.54
CA LEU A 74 9.69 -7.09 8.16
C LEU A 74 11.09 -7.25 7.54
N SER A 75 11.21 -7.06 6.24
CA SER A 75 12.50 -7.10 5.55
C SER A 75 13.41 -5.93 5.96
N LEU A 76 12.84 -4.75 6.23
CA LEU A 76 13.58 -3.62 6.81
C LEU A 76 14.06 -3.95 8.22
N THR A 77 13.20 -4.46 9.11
CA THR A 77 13.60 -4.82 10.48
C THR A 77 14.76 -5.82 10.50
N THR A 78 14.74 -6.79 9.58
CA THR A 78 15.77 -7.83 9.47
C THR A 78 17.02 -7.39 8.68
N GLY A 79 17.04 -6.17 8.14
CA GLY A 79 18.18 -5.60 7.40
C GLY A 79 18.37 -6.17 6.00
N LYS A 80 17.32 -6.71 5.39
CA LYS A 80 17.33 -7.19 4.00
C LYS A 80 17.05 -6.06 2.99
N VAL A 81 16.36 -5.00 3.44
CA VAL A 81 16.21 -3.75 2.71
C VAL A 81 16.67 -2.59 3.58
N ASP A 82 17.04 -1.47 2.97
CA ASP A 82 17.58 -0.28 3.65
C ASP A 82 16.43 0.67 4.07
N CYS A 83 15.36 0.72 3.29
CA CYS A 83 14.16 1.50 3.55
C CYS A 83 12.93 0.86 2.92
N VAL A 84 11.75 1.37 3.27
CA VAL A 84 10.45 0.99 2.66
C VAL A 84 9.74 2.26 2.21
N ILE A 85 9.23 2.27 0.98
CA ILE A 85 8.35 3.34 0.48
C ILE A 85 6.91 2.81 0.54
N ILE A 86 6.05 3.53 1.26
CA ILE A 86 4.65 3.15 1.50
C ILE A 86 3.85 4.38 1.92
N ASP A 87 2.53 4.28 1.91
CA ASP A 87 1.62 5.34 2.35
C ASP A 87 1.73 5.62 3.85
N ASN A 88 1.54 6.90 4.23
CA ASN A 88 1.78 7.43 5.57
C ASN A 88 0.91 6.78 6.66
N GLU A 89 -0.36 6.53 6.42
CA GLU A 89 -1.22 5.95 7.46
C GLU A 89 -0.88 4.49 7.76
N PRO A 90 -0.70 3.60 6.77
CA PRO A 90 -0.12 2.28 7.00
C PRO A 90 1.28 2.34 7.62
N ALA A 91 2.14 3.28 7.18
CA ALA A 91 3.48 3.45 7.75
C ALA A 91 3.43 3.74 9.25
N LYS A 92 2.53 4.62 9.71
CA LYS A 92 2.33 4.91 11.15
C LYS A 92 1.97 3.63 11.91
N LYS A 93 1.03 2.83 11.39
CA LYS A 93 0.63 1.56 12.03
C LYS A 93 1.78 0.55 12.08
N PHE A 94 2.58 0.45 11.03
CA PHE A 94 3.73 -0.44 11.01
C PHE A 94 4.85 0.02 11.94
N VAL A 95 5.15 1.32 12.02
CA VAL A 95 6.15 1.86 12.94
C VAL A 95 5.70 1.72 14.40
N GLU A 96 4.42 1.95 14.70
CA GLU A 96 3.85 1.73 16.03
C GLU A 96 4.02 0.26 16.47
N ALA A 97 3.82 -0.69 15.56
CA ALA A 97 3.95 -2.13 15.82
C ALA A 97 5.39 -2.65 15.86
N ASN A 98 6.36 -1.92 15.29
CA ASN A 98 7.75 -2.36 15.13
C ASN A 98 8.73 -1.34 15.71
N LYS A 99 9.20 -1.58 16.94
CA LYS A 99 10.19 -0.71 17.61
C LYS A 99 11.50 -0.60 16.81
N GLY A 100 12.11 0.58 16.83
CA GLY A 100 13.39 0.87 16.16
C GLY A 100 13.20 1.21 14.67
N LEU A 101 11.99 1.51 14.26
CA LEU A 101 11.67 2.10 12.96
C LEU A 101 11.15 3.53 13.14
N LYS A 102 11.38 4.36 12.15
CA LYS A 102 10.82 5.71 12.05
C LYS A 102 10.42 6.03 10.60
N ILE A 103 9.51 6.99 10.48
CA ILE A 103 9.14 7.59 9.20
C ILE A 103 10.03 8.84 9.03
N LEU A 104 10.56 9.06 7.82
CA LEU A 104 11.23 10.32 7.49
C LEU A 104 10.20 11.45 7.42
N GLU A 105 10.60 12.64 7.92
CA GLU A 105 9.67 13.79 8.01
C GLU A 105 9.27 14.35 6.63
N GLU A 106 10.15 14.22 5.64
CA GLU A 106 9.91 14.72 4.29
C GLU A 106 8.93 13.80 3.56
N PRO A 107 7.75 14.31 3.12
CA PRO A 107 6.82 13.54 2.32
C PRO A 107 7.42 13.24 0.94
N PHE A 108 7.26 12.00 0.49
CA PHE A 108 7.79 11.58 -0.81
C PHE A 108 6.89 12.03 -1.97
N ALA A 109 5.57 11.81 -1.86
CA ALA A 109 4.56 12.21 -2.84
C ALA A 109 3.19 12.36 -2.19
N VAL A 110 2.35 13.24 -2.73
CA VAL A 110 0.94 13.40 -2.35
C VAL A 110 0.08 12.80 -3.45
N GLU A 111 -0.92 12.02 -3.11
CA GLU A 111 -1.69 11.18 -4.01
C GLU A 111 -3.19 11.26 -3.70
N ASP A 112 -4.02 11.17 -4.74
CA ASP A 112 -5.47 11.10 -4.61
C ASP A 112 -5.98 9.67 -4.75
N TYR A 113 -6.76 9.20 -3.79
CA TYR A 113 -7.36 7.86 -3.81
C TYR A 113 -8.76 7.90 -4.39
N ALA A 114 -9.02 6.95 -5.29
CA ALA A 114 -10.32 6.79 -5.93
C ALA A 114 -10.68 5.31 -6.13
N MET A 115 -11.95 5.05 -6.30
CA MET A 115 -12.50 3.73 -6.64
C MET A 115 -12.24 3.45 -8.12
N CYS A 116 -11.66 2.30 -8.46
CA CYS A 116 -11.50 1.89 -9.85
C CYS A 116 -12.70 1.09 -10.35
N ILE A 117 -13.15 1.37 -11.58
CA ILE A 117 -14.35 0.79 -12.21
C ILE A 117 -14.02 0.50 -13.68
N ALA A 118 -14.53 -0.62 -14.22
CA ALA A 118 -14.28 -1.00 -15.60
C ALA A 118 -14.69 0.12 -16.59
N LYS A 119 -13.91 0.29 -17.64
CA LYS A 119 -14.12 1.37 -18.63
C LYS A 119 -15.50 1.34 -19.29
N GLU A 120 -16.03 0.14 -19.46
CA GLU A 120 -17.32 -0.11 -20.07
C GLU A 120 -18.50 0.17 -19.11
N ASN A 121 -18.23 0.17 -17.78
CA ASN A 121 -19.29 0.32 -16.77
C ASN A 121 -19.48 1.80 -16.36
N THR A 122 -19.81 2.63 -17.35
CA THR A 122 -20.02 4.07 -17.15
C THR A 122 -21.27 4.40 -16.32
N GLU A 123 -22.26 3.49 -16.30
CA GLU A 123 -23.47 3.63 -15.48
C GLU A 123 -23.12 3.50 -14.00
N LEU A 124 -22.33 2.48 -13.62
CA LEU A 124 -21.87 2.33 -12.24
C LEU A 124 -20.98 3.50 -11.82
N LEU A 125 -20.06 3.95 -12.69
CA LEU A 125 -19.21 5.11 -12.42
C LEU A 125 -20.05 6.37 -12.12
N THR A 126 -21.07 6.64 -12.94
CA THR A 126 -21.94 7.79 -12.74
C THR A 126 -22.70 7.67 -11.41
N ALA A 127 -23.25 6.49 -11.10
CA ALA A 127 -23.98 6.24 -9.87
C ALA A 127 -23.08 6.36 -8.63
N VAL A 128 -21.86 5.82 -8.68
CA VAL A 128 -20.85 5.93 -7.61
C VAL A 128 -20.47 7.39 -7.38
N ASN A 129 -20.19 8.17 -8.42
CA ASN A 129 -19.83 9.59 -8.26
C ASN A 129 -20.96 10.40 -7.65
N GLN A 130 -22.22 10.12 -8.05
CA GLN A 130 -23.36 10.76 -7.41
C GLN A 130 -23.49 10.37 -5.94
N ALA A 131 -23.33 9.09 -5.60
CA ALA A 131 -23.36 8.62 -4.22
C ALA A 131 -22.21 9.23 -3.39
N LEU A 132 -20.98 9.26 -3.91
CA LEU A 132 -19.83 9.88 -3.26
C LEU A 132 -20.06 11.37 -2.98
N LYS A 133 -20.59 12.09 -3.96
CA LYS A 133 -20.92 13.52 -3.79
C LYS A 133 -21.89 13.72 -2.63
N GLU A 134 -23.00 12.98 -2.61
CA GLU A 134 -24.00 13.08 -1.55
C GLU A 134 -23.45 12.69 -0.17
N LEU A 135 -22.63 11.62 -0.09
CA LEU A 135 -21.99 11.17 1.15
C LEU A 135 -20.91 12.14 1.65
N LYS A 136 -20.30 12.92 0.77
CA LYS A 136 -19.42 14.03 1.16
C LYS A 136 -20.22 15.22 1.68
N GLU A 137 -21.28 15.61 0.97
CA GLU A 137 -22.13 16.74 1.33
C GLU A 137 -22.84 16.56 2.68
N ASP A 138 -23.23 15.32 3.02
CA ASP A 138 -23.86 15.00 4.31
C ASP A 138 -22.85 14.70 5.44
N GLY A 139 -21.55 14.69 5.14
CA GLY A 139 -20.46 14.47 6.09
C GLY A 139 -20.17 12.99 6.41
N THR A 140 -20.83 12.04 5.74
CA THR A 140 -20.62 10.61 6.00
C THR A 140 -19.18 10.18 5.70
N ILE A 141 -18.60 10.60 4.56
CA ILE A 141 -17.21 10.28 4.20
C ILE A 141 -16.25 10.81 5.27
N ASP A 142 -16.40 12.06 5.69
CA ASP A 142 -15.57 12.67 6.72
C ASP A 142 -15.67 11.92 8.07
N ASN A 143 -16.87 11.49 8.45
CA ASN A 143 -17.08 10.74 9.68
C ASN A 143 -16.46 9.34 9.62
N ILE A 144 -16.55 8.66 8.46
CA ILE A 144 -15.88 7.38 8.24
C ILE A 144 -14.36 7.57 8.38
N ILE A 145 -13.76 8.52 7.68
CA ILE A 145 -12.32 8.77 7.77
C ILE A 145 -11.90 9.08 9.21
N LYS A 146 -12.61 9.97 9.91
CA LYS A 146 -12.35 10.33 11.31
C LYS A 146 -12.49 9.15 12.28
N ASN A 147 -13.32 8.15 11.93
CA ASN A 147 -13.45 6.95 12.76
C ASN A 147 -12.18 6.09 12.79
N TYR A 148 -11.32 6.21 11.78
CA TYR A 148 -10.09 5.43 11.63
C TYR A 148 -8.81 6.25 11.76
N ILE A 149 -8.86 7.54 11.41
CA ILE A 149 -7.72 8.47 11.41
C ILE A 149 -8.06 9.69 12.25
N GLY A 150 -7.28 9.92 13.33
CA GLY A 150 -7.40 11.09 14.18
C GLY A 150 -7.25 10.74 15.65
N ASP A 151 -6.51 11.58 16.40
CA ASP A 151 -6.09 11.27 17.79
C ASP A 151 -7.27 11.04 18.73
N ASP A 152 -8.32 11.87 18.60
CA ASP A 152 -9.46 11.87 19.53
C ASP A 152 -10.76 11.29 18.91
N THR A 153 -10.76 10.82 17.68
CA THR A 153 -11.99 10.46 16.94
C THR A 153 -12.09 8.96 16.63
N ILE A 154 -11.00 8.20 16.76
CA ILE A 154 -10.96 6.77 16.44
C ILE A 154 -12.04 6.02 17.26
N GLY A 155 -12.86 5.24 16.54
CA GLY A 155 -13.93 4.40 17.10
C GLY A 155 -15.17 5.17 17.58
N LYS A 156 -15.26 6.49 17.35
CA LYS A 156 -16.40 7.30 17.84
C LYS A 156 -17.53 7.49 16.84
N THR A 157 -17.26 7.30 15.56
CA THR A 157 -18.22 7.52 14.47
C THR A 157 -18.25 6.35 13.48
N PRO A 158 -18.44 5.09 13.95
CA PRO A 158 -18.49 3.95 13.06
C PRO A 158 -19.64 4.11 12.07
N TYR A 159 -19.43 3.74 10.81
CA TYR A 159 -20.50 3.71 9.85
C TYR A 159 -21.50 2.60 10.20
N VAL A 160 -22.76 2.96 10.27
CA VAL A 160 -23.86 2.03 10.49
C VAL A 160 -24.85 2.19 9.34
N SER A 161 -25.14 1.09 8.64
CA SER A 161 -26.18 1.10 7.59
C SER A 161 -27.50 1.59 8.15
N PRO A 162 -28.25 2.41 7.40
CA PRO A 162 -29.60 2.78 7.78
C PRO A 162 -30.49 1.53 8.02
N GLU A 163 -31.46 1.65 8.94
CA GLU A 163 -32.48 0.63 9.09
C GLU A 163 -33.27 0.49 7.77
N ASN A 164 -33.52 -0.75 7.36
CA ASN A 164 -34.30 -1.08 6.15
C ASN A 164 -33.67 -0.63 4.82
N VAL A 165 -32.34 -0.69 4.67
CA VAL A 165 -31.70 -0.55 3.36
C VAL A 165 -32.28 -1.60 2.41
N ASP A 166 -32.85 -1.13 1.30
CA ASP A 166 -33.30 -2.01 0.22
C ASP A 166 -32.09 -2.47 -0.60
N THR A 167 -31.75 -3.73 -0.52
CA THR A 167 -30.68 -4.36 -1.31
C THR A 167 -31.20 -5.25 -2.43
N SER A 168 -32.42 -5.02 -2.88
CA SER A 168 -33.11 -5.86 -3.89
C SER A 168 -32.48 -5.80 -5.28
N LYS A 169 -31.57 -4.83 -5.53
CA LYS A 169 -30.85 -4.75 -6.81
C LYS A 169 -29.78 -5.83 -6.98
N GLY A 170 -29.45 -6.59 -5.94
CA GLY A 170 -28.46 -7.66 -5.97
C GLY A 170 -27.19 -7.34 -5.19
N GLU A 171 -26.09 -7.91 -5.61
CA GLU A 171 -24.77 -7.75 -4.98
C GLU A 171 -23.82 -6.93 -5.86
N LEU A 172 -22.92 -6.17 -5.23
CA LEU A 172 -21.75 -5.58 -5.87
C LEU A 172 -20.50 -6.12 -5.19
N HIS A 173 -19.58 -6.60 -6.00
CA HIS A 173 -18.30 -7.17 -5.57
C HIS A 173 -17.20 -6.11 -5.57
N MET A 174 -16.62 -5.86 -4.41
CA MET A 174 -15.48 -4.99 -4.19
C MET A 174 -14.19 -5.82 -4.15
N ALA A 175 -13.27 -5.59 -5.08
CA ALA A 175 -11.91 -6.11 -4.98
C ALA A 175 -11.07 -5.19 -4.07
N THR A 176 -10.37 -5.78 -3.10
CA THR A 176 -9.49 -5.04 -2.17
C THR A 176 -8.29 -5.88 -1.76
N ASN A 177 -7.34 -5.28 -1.01
CA ASN A 177 -6.21 -5.98 -0.40
C ASN A 177 -6.17 -5.71 1.11
N ALA A 178 -6.76 -6.59 1.90
CA ALA A 178 -7.05 -6.41 3.33
C ALA A 178 -5.81 -6.51 4.24
N TYR A 179 -4.71 -5.87 3.84
CA TYR A 179 -3.43 -5.77 4.57
C TYR A 179 -2.89 -4.35 4.62
N PHE A 180 -3.78 -3.35 4.51
CA PHE A 180 -3.44 -1.94 4.38
C PHE A 180 -4.18 -1.07 5.41
N PRO A 181 -3.94 -1.27 6.75
CA PRO A 181 -4.61 -0.49 7.77
C PRO A 181 -4.19 0.99 7.72
N PRO A 182 -5.11 1.94 7.97
CA PRO A 182 -6.49 1.76 8.40
C PRO A 182 -7.52 1.73 7.26
N TYR A 183 -7.08 1.65 5.99
CA TYR A 183 -8.00 1.68 4.84
C TYR A 183 -8.75 0.36 4.68
N GLU A 184 -8.06 -0.78 4.66
CA GLU A 184 -8.64 -2.11 4.65
C GLU A 184 -7.76 -3.12 5.37
N TYR A 185 -8.34 -3.82 6.33
CA TYR A 185 -7.61 -4.82 7.13
C TYR A 185 -8.55 -5.85 7.74
N MET A 186 -7.97 -6.97 8.17
CA MET A 186 -8.73 -8.02 8.84
C MET A 186 -8.92 -7.71 10.32
N GLU A 187 -10.17 -7.75 10.79
CA GLU A 187 -10.53 -7.78 12.20
C GLU A 187 -11.31 -9.06 12.48
N GLY A 188 -10.64 -10.05 13.03
CA GLY A 188 -11.17 -11.42 13.08
C GLY A 188 -11.39 -11.98 11.67
N ASP A 189 -12.62 -12.36 11.34
CA ASP A 189 -13.01 -12.91 10.04
C ASP A 189 -13.61 -11.84 9.11
N LYS A 190 -13.57 -10.56 9.49
CA LYS A 190 -14.18 -9.48 8.72
C LYS A 190 -13.11 -8.55 8.16
N ILE A 191 -13.36 -8.06 6.95
CA ILE A 191 -12.61 -6.95 6.38
C ILE A 191 -13.30 -5.66 6.83
N VAL A 192 -12.52 -4.78 7.46
CA VAL A 192 -12.94 -3.49 7.99
C VAL A 192 -11.98 -2.41 7.55
N GLY A 193 -12.34 -1.15 7.77
CA GLY A 193 -11.50 0.00 7.43
C GLY A 193 -12.26 1.06 6.65
N ILE A 194 -11.56 2.15 6.34
CA ILE A 194 -12.13 3.30 5.63
C ILE A 194 -12.77 2.86 4.32
N ASP A 195 -12.06 2.06 3.53
CA ASP A 195 -12.50 1.63 2.21
C ASP A 195 -13.70 0.68 2.29
N ALA A 196 -13.69 -0.24 3.26
CA ALA A 196 -14.82 -1.13 3.51
C ALA A 196 -16.08 -0.36 3.90
N ASP A 197 -15.96 0.66 4.78
CA ASP A 197 -17.09 1.48 5.23
C ASP A 197 -17.58 2.43 4.13
N ILE A 198 -16.69 3.02 3.33
CA ILE A 198 -17.06 3.84 2.16
C ILE A 198 -17.80 3.01 1.12
N ALA A 199 -17.28 1.81 0.79
CA ALA A 199 -17.94 0.90 -0.13
C ALA A 199 -19.31 0.49 0.39
N LYS A 200 -19.43 0.23 1.70
CA LYS A 200 -20.71 -0.10 2.33
C LYS A 200 -21.72 1.05 2.23
N ALA A 201 -21.28 2.29 2.51
CA ALA A 201 -22.13 3.47 2.41
C ALA A 201 -22.61 3.72 0.98
N ILE A 202 -21.74 3.53 0.00
CA ILE A 202 -22.10 3.64 -1.43
C ILE A 202 -23.10 2.55 -1.80
N CYS A 203 -22.86 1.29 -1.47
CA CYS A 203 -23.77 0.18 -1.77
C CYS A 203 -25.14 0.37 -1.13
N ASP A 204 -25.19 0.81 0.13
CA ASP A 204 -26.44 1.12 0.82
C ASP A 204 -27.25 2.22 0.09
N LYS A 205 -26.57 3.26 -0.38
CA LYS A 205 -27.20 4.35 -1.15
C LYS A 205 -27.69 3.89 -2.53
N LEU A 206 -26.95 3.02 -3.18
CA LEU A 206 -27.29 2.50 -4.51
C LEU A 206 -28.31 1.37 -4.48
N GLY A 207 -28.57 0.75 -3.33
CA GLY A 207 -29.53 -0.35 -3.17
C GLY A 207 -28.97 -1.73 -3.49
N TYR A 208 -27.66 -1.94 -3.22
CA TYR A 208 -26.97 -3.20 -3.40
C TYR A 208 -26.43 -3.75 -2.09
N LYS A 209 -26.28 -5.07 -2.02
CA LYS A 209 -25.51 -5.71 -0.97
C LYS A 209 -24.03 -5.69 -1.34
N LEU A 210 -23.17 -5.24 -0.43
CA LEU A 210 -21.71 -5.30 -0.61
C LEU A 210 -21.20 -6.70 -0.34
N VAL A 211 -20.34 -7.19 -1.26
CA VAL A 211 -19.47 -8.37 -1.07
C VAL A 211 -18.03 -7.90 -1.22
N ILE A 212 -17.14 -8.26 -0.28
CA ILE A 212 -15.75 -7.84 -0.32
C ILE A 212 -14.88 -9.05 -0.62
N ASP A 213 -14.08 -8.96 -1.69
CA ASP A 213 -13.18 -10.00 -2.17
C ASP A 213 -11.72 -9.56 -1.93
N ASP A 214 -11.03 -10.25 -0.98
CA ASP A 214 -9.61 -10.02 -0.71
C ASP A 214 -8.73 -10.65 -1.78
N MET A 215 -7.77 -9.90 -2.28
CA MET A 215 -6.80 -10.37 -3.27
C MET A 215 -5.49 -9.57 -3.20
N ALA A 216 -4.47 -10.02 -3.95
CA ALA A 216 -3.24 -9.25 -4.10
C ALA A 216 -3.52 -7.90 -4.79
N PHE A 217 -2.89 -6.81 -4.32
CA PHE A 217 -3.15 -5.46 -4.80
C PHE A 217 -2.97 -5.31 -6.32
N ASP A 218 -1.90 -5.90 -6.86
CA ASP A 218 -1.60 -5.90 -8.30
C ASP A 218 -2.61 -6.67 -9.16
N SER A 219 -3.51 -7.44 -8.54
CA SER A 219 -4.56 -8.20 -9.22
C SER A 219 -5.90 -7.46 -9.32
N ILE A 220 -6.09 -6.36 -8.54
CA ILE A 220 -7.38 -5.66 -8.41
C ILE A 220 -7.86 -5.12 -9.76
N ILE A 221 -7.02 -4.38 -10.48
CA ILE A 221 -7.40 -3.79 -11.78
C ILE A 221 -7.80 -4.89 -12.77
N ALA A 222 -7.06 -6.00 -12.81
CA ALA A 222 -7.40 -7.13 -13.69
C ALA A 222 -8.72 -7.79 -13.30
N ALA A 223 -9.03 -7.91 -12.00
CA ALA A 223 -10.31 -8.46 -11.53
C ALA A 223 -11.48 -7.57 -11.96
N VAL A 224 -11.35 -6.25 -11.84
CA VAL A 224 -12.38 -5.29 -12.26
C VAL A 224 -12.55 -5.28 -13.79
N LYS A 225 -11.45 -5.26 -14.56
CA LYS A 225 -11.49 -5.31 -16.04
C LYS A 225 -12.19 -6.55 -16.58
N THR A 226 -12.03 -7.67 -15.91
CA THR A 226 -12.60 -8.96 -16.36
C THR A 226 -14.00 -9.23 -15.81
N GLY A 227 -14.56 -8.30 -15.01
CA GLY A 227 -15.88 -8.46 -14.39
C GLY A 227 -15.92 -9.51 -13.28
N LYS A 228 -14.74 -9.90 -12.73
CA LYS A 228 -14.66 -10.74 -11.53
C LYS A 228 -15.04 -9.93 -10.28
N ALA A 229 -14.81 -8.64 -10.29
CA ALA A 229 -15.31 -7.68 -9.34
C ALA A 229 -15.96 -6.51 -10.08
N ASP A 230 -16.93 -5.84 -9.47
CA ASP A 230 -17.63 -4.70 -10.05
C ASP A 230 -16.80 -3.42 -9.95
N PHE A 231 -16.05 -3.30 -8.85
CA PHE A 231 -15.15 -2.17 -8.60
C PHE A 231 -13.99 -2.58 -7.67
N GLY A 232 -12.94 -1.75 -7.63
CA GLY A 232 -11.83 -1.89 -6.69
C GLY A 232 -11.74 -0.66 -5.78
N LEU A 233 -11.53 -0.89 -4.48
CA LEU A 233 -11.29 0.14 -3.48
C LEU A 233 -10.20 -0.38 -2.52
N ALA A 234 -9.03 0.25 -2.53
CA ALA A 234 -7.82 -0.27 -1.88
C ALA A 234 -6.74 0.80 -1.69
N GLY A 235 -7.12 2.01 -1.20
CA GLY A 235 -6.20 3.14 -1.17
C GLY A 235 -5.56 3.39 -2.54
N MET A 236 -6.31 3.19 -3.61
CA MET A 236 -5.74 3.16 -4.96
C MET A 236 -5.58 4.55 -5.54
N THR A 237 -4.34 4.95 -5.77
CA THR A 237 -3.97 6.23 -6.39
C THR A 237 -4.37 6.28 -7.86
N VAL A 238 -4.95 7.40 -8.26
CA VAL A 238 -5.21 7.72 -9.67
C VAL A 238 -3.86 8.03 -10.35
N THR A 239 -3.52 7.27 -11.40
CA THR A 239 -2.34 7.53 -12.22
C THR A 239 -2.69 7.46 -13.71
N GLU A 240 -1.96 8.19 -14.55
CA GLU A 240 -2.16 8.16 -16.02
C GLU A 240 -2.10 6.73 -16.57
N LYS A 241 -1.12 5.94 -16.11
CA LYS A 241 -0.95 4.55 -16.54
C LYS A 241 -2.16 3.68 -16.16
N ARG A 242 -2.73 3.85 -14.96
CA ARG A 242 -3.93 3.12 -14.54
C ARG A 242 -5.17 3.58 -15.31
N LEU A 243 -5.24 4.89 -15.61
CA LEU A 243 -6.31 5.47 -16.44
C LEU A 243 -6.33 4.93 -17.89
N GLU A 244 -5.24 4.39 -18.41
CA GLU A 244 -5.25 3.68 -19.71
C GLU A 244 -6.10 2.41 -19.64
N GLU A 245 -6.16 1.76 -18.48
CA GLU A 245 -6.76 0.43 -18.31
C GLU A 245 -8.13 0.44 -17.62
N ILE A 246 -8.39 1.42 -16.76
CA ILE A 246 -9.56 1.47 -15.88
C ILE A 246 -10.07 2.91 -15.77
N ASN A 247 -11.33 3.13 -15.39
CA ASN A 247 -11.85 4.42 -14.96
C ASN A 247 -11.71 4.55 -13.45
N PHE A 248 -11.65 5.80 -12.98
CA PHE A 248 -11.70 6.12 -11.56
C PHE A 248 -12.91 7.00 -11.24
N SER A 249 -13.45 6.82 -10.04
CA SER A 249 -14.44 7.73 -9.46
C SER A 249 -13.82 9.09 -9.13
N ASP A 250 -14.65 10.02 -8.67
CA ASP A 250 -14.15 11.16 -7.91
C ASP A 250 -13.36 10.66 -6.70
N THR A 251 -12.32 11.43 -6.30
CA THR A 251 -11.43 11.06 -5.19
C THR A 251 -12.18 11.07 -3.86
N TYR A 252 -11.88 10.13 -2.94
CA TYR A 252 -12.51 10.07 -1.62
C TYR A 252 -11.57 10.42 -0.47
N ALA A 253 -10.27 10.27 -0.68
CA ALA A 253 -9.22 10.58 0.28
C ALA A 253 -7.93 11.02 -0.42
N THR A 254 -7.00 11.56 0.37
CA THR A 254 -5.65 11.90 -0.08
C THR A 254 -4.65 11.09 0.73
N GLY A 255 -3.74 10.41 0.05
CA GLY A 255 -2.61 9.70 0.63
C GLY A 255 -1.30 10.47 0.48
N VAL A 256 -0.31 10.09 1.26
CA VAL A 256 1.05 10.61 1.17
C VAL A 256 2.02 9.45 1.21
N GLN A 257 2.86 9.31 0.19
CA GLN A 257 3.95 8.35 0.22
C GLN A 257 5.05 8.84 1.17
N VAL A 258 5.56 7.95 2.00
CA VAL A 258 6.63 8.23 2.96
C VAL A 258 7.70 7.13 2.93
N ILE A 259 8.83 7.40 3.55
CA ILE A 259 9.94 6.45 3.67
C ILE A 259 10.05 6.00 5.12
N ILE A 260 9.97 4.68 5.34
CA ILE A 260 10.28 4.06 6.65
C ILE A 260 11.74 3.62 6.64
N VAL A 261 12.46 3.96 7.71
CA VAL A 261 13.86 3.57 7.93
C VAL A 261 14.05 3.04 9.34
N LYS A 262 15.21 2.42 9.62
CA LYS A 262 15.65 2.15 10.98
C LYS A 262 16.07 3.43 11.70
N GLU A 263 15.85 3.51 13.04
CA GLU A 263 16.33 4.60 13.89
C GLU A 263 17.86 4.69 13.97
#